data_a52db306f5a82153280ed02ad4f7c70f
#
_entry.id   a52db306f5a82153280ed02ad4f7c70f
#
_cell.length_a   1.000
_cell.length_b   1.000
_cell.length_c   1.000
_cell.angle_alpha   90.00
_cell.angle_beta   90.00
_cell.angle_gamma   90.00
#
_symmetry.space_group_name_H-M   'P 1'
#
loop_
_entity.id
_entity.type
_entity.pdbx_description
1 polymer ?
#
loop_
_entity_poly.entity_id
_entity_poly.type
_entity_poly.pdbx_seq_one_letter_code
_entity_poly.pdbx_strand_id
1 'polypeptide(L)'
;MSPCVVFWFHNNIGQAVLQINFEKISLKFSKVCYTVSYDFLMKDLRFSLIEFDLGVRNMKSLVIAEKPSVARDIARVLGANQKNGGVLEGKKYVVTWALGHLITLADPEEYDKKYEKWEMSTLPMMPKDMKLVVIRQTGKQFSVVKTQLFRKDIEEIIIATDAGREGELVARWILEKAGCHKPIKRLWISSVTDKAIKEGFANLKDGHAYDNLYRAAVARAEADWLVGMNGTRALTCKYNAQLSCGRVQTPTLAMIARREEEIRQFTPKEYYGVSVETQDVKWTWRDEKTKSFRTFSREKAEEIRRKTETASLEVTRIEEKTKKSMAPGLYDLTTLQREANQKYGFS
;
A
#
# COMPACT_ATOMS: atom_id res chain seq x y z
N MET A 1 9.58 57.53 -24.84
CA MET A 1 9.79 56.95 -23.49
C MET A 1 10.07 55.47 -23.70
N SER A 2 11.34 55.07 -23.57
CA SER A 2 11.71 53.66 -23.67
C SER A 2 11.14 52.87 -22.49
N PRO A 3 10.60 51.70 -22.63
CA PRO A 3 10.06 50.93 -21.55
C PRO A 3 11.19 50.46 -20.60
N CYS A 4 11.13 50.89 -19.35
CA CYS A 4 12.03 50.41 -18.28
C CYS A 4 11.30 49.31 -17.52
N VAL A 5 11.93 48.15 -17.32
CA VAL A 5 11.48 47.08 -16.45
C VAL A 5 12.32 47.14 -15.19
N VAL A 6 11.65 47.30 -14.06
CA VAL A 6 12.30 47.40 -12.73
C VAL A 6 12.00 46.16 -11.94
N PHE A 7 13.01 45.40 -11.54
CA PHE A 7 12.89 44.26 -10.64
C PHE A 7 13.39 44.67 -9.24
N TRP A 8 12.55 44.41 -8.23
CA TRP A 8 12.90 44.61 -6.83
C TRP A 8 13.29 43.29 -6.19
N PHE A 9 14.46 43.21 -5.62
CA PHE A 9 14.91 42.06 -4.86
C PHE A 9 15.15 42.46 -3.41
N HIS A 10 14.58 41.64 -2.49
CA HIS A 10 14.83 41.80 -1.05
C HIS A 10 15.62 40.59 -0.57
N ASN A 11 16.79 40.80 -0.02
CA ASN A 11 17.53 39.75 0.66
C ASN A 11 18.17 40.30 1.96
N ASN A 12 18.68 39.40 2.80
CA ASN A 12 19.25 39.73 4.11
C ASN A 12 20.53 40.61 4.06
N ILE A 13 20.96 41.09 2.89
CA ILE A 13 22.19 41.88 2.71
C ILE A 13 21.87 43.31 2.24
N GLY A 14 20.62 43.61 1.89
CA GLY A 14 20.17 44.92 1.44
C GLY A 14 19.27 44.88 0.21
N GLN A 15 18.72 46.02 -0.16
CA GLN A 15 17.87 46.15 -1.36
C GLN A 15 18.73 46.28 -2.60
N ALA A 16 18.51 45.45 -3.62
CA ALA A 16 19.10 45.59 -4.93
C ALA A 16 17.98 45.87 -5.95
N VAL A 17 18.20 46.86 -6.80
CA VAL A 17 17.29 47.20 -7.89
C VAL A 17 18.02 46.94 -9.21
N LEU A 18 17.49 46.01 -10.00
CA LEU A 18 17.93 45.80 -11.40
C LEU A 18 17.04 46.60 -12.32
N GLN A 19 17.56 47.65 -12.90
CA GLN A 19 16.86 48.44 -13.89
C GLN A 19 17.44 48.14 -15.28
N ILE A 20 16.66 47.52 -16.15
CA ILE A 20 17.04 47.22 -17.51
C ILE A 20 16.47 48.28 -18.42
N ASN A 21 17.36 49.12 -19.01
CA ASN A 21 17.02 50.00 -20.10
C ASN A 21 17.66 49.42 -21.36
N PHE A 22 16.95 49.37 -22.48
CA PHE A 22 17.43 48.77 -23.74
C PHE A 22 18.73 49.34 -24.28
N GLU A 23 19.19 50.45 -23.74
CA GLU A 23 20.47 51.08 -24.11
C GLU A 23 21.56 50.93 -23.04
N LYS A 24 21.22 50.69 -21.78
CA LYS A 24 22.21 50.59 -20.65
C LYS A 24 21.64 49.69 -19.54
N ILE A 25 22.46 48.78 -19.04
CA ILE A 25 22.16 47.99 -17.83
C ILE A 25 22.78 48.70 -16.66
N SER A 26 22.00 49.10 -15.64
CA SER A 26 22.47 49.72 -14.44
C SER A 26 22.12 48.88 -13.22
N LEU A 27 23.16 48.52 -12.42
CA LEU A 27 23.01 47.79 -11.17
C LEU A 27 23.24 48.81 -10.03
N LYS A 28 22.21 49.03 -9.23
CA LYS A 28 22.30 49.88 -8.02
C LYS A 28 22.34 48.99 -6.76
N PHE A 29 23.45 49.02 -6.08
CA PHE A 29 23.54 48.59 -4.67
C PHE A 29 23.43 49.79 -3.78
N SER A 30 22.93 49.65 -2.55
CA SER A 30 22.52 50.74 -1.66
C SER A 30 23.57 51.83 -1.36
N LYS A 31 24.81 51.72 -1.86
CA LYS A 31 25.89 52.73 -1.69
C LYS A 31 26.74 53.02 -2.92
N VAL A 32 26.61 52.29 -4.05
CA VAL A 32 27.44 52.49 -5.25
C VAL A 32 26.65 52.19 -6.51
N CYS A 33 26.71 53.05 -7.51
CA CYS A 33 26.05 52.91 -8.78
C CYS A 33 27.11 52.64 -9.88
N TYR A 34 26.99 51.50 -10.57
CA TYR A 34 27.81 51.17 -11.72
C TYR A 34 26.97 51.21 -13.01
N THR A 35 27.39 51.93 -14.01
CA THR A 35 26.80 51.97 -15.34
C THR A 35 27.78 51.34 -16.30
N VAL A 36 27.36 50.25 -16.97
CA VAL A 36 28.16 49.53 -17.97
C VAL A 36 27.50 49.70 -19.33
N SER A 37 28.27 50.09 -20.34
CA SER A 37 27.70 50.26 -21.68
C SER A 37 27.55 48.94 -22.42
N TYR A 38 26.50 48.84 -23.23
CA TYR A 38 26.09 47.61 -23.96
C TYR A 38 27.23 47.07 -24.86
N ASP A 39 28.03 47.93 -25.47
CA ASP A 39 29.13 47.54 -26.39
C ASP A 39 30.28 46.81 -25.71
N PHE A 40 30.52 47.07 -24.42
CA PHE A 40 31.55 46.39 -23.64
C PHE A 40 31.09 44.95 -23.26
N LEU A 41 29.79 44.77 -23.09
CA LEU A 41 29.20 43.47 -22.70
C LEU A 41 29.19 42.45 -23.85
N MET A 42 29.12 42.92 -25.12
CA MET A 42 28.93 42.00 -26.25
C MET A 42 30.23 41.58 -26.96
N LYS A 43 31.36 42.19 -26.67
CA LYS A 43 32.64 41.86 -27.32
C LYS A 43 33.49 40.80 -26.63
N ASP A 44 33.29 40.57 -25.31
CA ASP A 44 34.07 39.59 -24.55
C ASP A 44 33.24 38.52 -23.83
N LEU A 45 31.94 38.43 -24.11
CA LEU A 45 31.05 37.43 -23.52
C LEU A 45 31.11 36.13 -24.28
N ARG A 46 32.21 35.34 -24.15
CA ARG A 46 32.04 33.97 -23.72
C ARG A 46 31.59 34.00 -22.25
N PHE A 47 30.38 34.45 -22.00
CA PHE A 47 29.73 34.12 -20.71
C PHE A 47 29.44 32.62 -20.78
N SER A 48 30.34 31.82 -20.29
CA SER A 48 29.99 30.85 -19.31
C SER A 48 28.97 31.55 -18.43
N LEU A 49 27.70 31.14 -18.46
CA LEU A 49 26.72 31.47 -17.46
C LEU A 49 27.40 31.09 -16.14
N ILE A 50 28.10 32.08 -15.53
CA ILE A 50 28.28 32.08 -14.11
C ILE A 50 26.83 32.18 -13.64
N GLU A 51 26.26 31.07 -13.27
CA GLU A 51 25.13 31.04 -12.36
C GLU A 51 25.57 31.89 -11.19
N PHE A 52 25.19 33.15 -11.23
CA PHE A 52 25.24 33.97 -10.06
C PHE A 52 24.31 33.24 -9.09
N ASP A 53 24.93 32.52 -8.18
CA ASP A 53 24.25 31.82 -7.09
C ASP A 53 23.67 32.90 -6.17
N LEU A 54 22.56 33.51 -6.67
CA LEU A 54 21.72 34.46 -5.91
C LEU A 54 20.92 33.70 -4.87
N GLY A 55 21.49 32.64 -4.27
CA GLY A 55 20.86 31.95 -3.14
C GLY A 55 19.49 31.34 -3.47
N VAL A 56 19.11 31.21 -4.73
CA VAL A 56 17.99 30.39 -5.16
C VAL A 56 18.44 28.96 -4.96
N ARG A 57 18.34 28.50 -3.73
CA ARG A 57 18.46 27.07 -3.44
C ARG A 57 17.48 26.39 -4.37
N ASN A 58 17.98 25.56 -5.29
CA ASN A 58 17.14 24.69 -6.08
C ASN A 58 16.45 23.73 -5.12
N MET A 59 15.27 24.15 -4.62
CA MET A 59 14.48 23.36 -3.69
C MET A 59 14.01 22.10 -4.40
N LYS A 60 14.11 20.98 -3.70
CA LYS A 60 13.77 19.65 -4.21
C LYS A 60 12.68 19.01 -3.38
N SER A 61 11.96 18.07 -3.97
CA SER A 61 11.04 17.21 -3.26
C SER A 61 11.71 15.87 -2.98
N LEU A 62 11.57 15.37 -1.74
CA LEU A 62 12.01 14.02 -1.36
C LEU A 62 10.91 13.02 -1.60
N VAL A 63 11.15 12.04 -2.45
CA VAL A 63 10.24 10.94 -2.73
C VAL A 63 10.66 9.72 -1.92
N ILE A 64 9.72 9.17 -1.14
CA ILE A 64 9.93 7.95 -0.34
C ILE A 64 9.10 6.83 -0.95
N ALA A 65 9.75 5.88 -1.63
CA ALA A 65 9.13 4.67 -2.15
C ALA A 65 9.16 3.54 -1.11
N GLU A 66 8.32 2.51 -1.30
CA GLU A 66 8.29 1.38 -0.36
C GLU A 66 9.45 0.41 -0.55
N LYS A 67 9.90 0.24 -1.81
CA LYS A 67 10.91 -0.75 -2.20
C LYS A 67 11.95 -0.14 -3.14
N PRO A 68 13.19 -0.67 -3.14
CA PRO A 68 14.25 -0.18 -4.02
C PRO A 68 13.92 -0.28 -5.52
N SER A 69 13.15 -1.30 -5.94
CA SER A 69 12.73 -1.48 -7.34
C SER A 69 11.83 -0.34 -7.78
N VAL A 70 10.79 -0.05 -6.99
CA VAL A 70 9.83 1.05 -7.26
C VAL A 70 10.55 2.40 -7.25
N ALA A 71 11.49 2.60 -6.31
CA ALA A 71 12.29 3.81 -6.27
C ALA A 71 13.10 4.04 -7.56
N ARG A 72 13.68 2.98 -8.13
CA ARG A 72 14.42 3.06 -9.41
C ARG A 72 13.51 3.41 -10.57
N ASP A 73 12.32 2.83 -10.65
CA ASP A 73 11.37 3.15 -11.72
C ASP A 73 10.89 4.59 -11.63
N ILE A 74 10.53 5.05 -10.44
CA ILE A 74 10.15 6.45 -10.19
C ILE A 74 11.31 7.40 -10.54
N ALA A 75 12.51 7.11 -10.06
CA ALA A 75 13.69 7.94 -10.29
C ALA A 75 14.03 8.06 -11.78
N ARG A 76 13.97 6.95 -12.52
CA ARG A 76 14.17 6.93 -13.97
C ARG A 76 13.17 7.84 -14.69
N VAL A 77 11.89 7.74 -14.35
CA VAL A 77 10.82 8.55 -14.97
C VAL A 77 10.98 10.04 -14.64
N LEU A 78 11.44 10.36 -13.42
CA LEU A 78 11.64 11.73 -12.94
C LEU A 78 13.01 12.33 -13.34
N GLY A 79 13.89 11.56 -14.00
CA GLY A 79 15.23 12.00 -14.36
C GLY A 79 16.19 12.14 -13.15
N ALA A 80 15.93 11.42 -12.06
CA ALA A 80 16.77 11.39 -10.86
C ALA A 80 17.76 10.20 -10.94
N ASN A 81 18.77 10.30 -11.80
CA ASN A 81 19.64 9.18 -12.16
C ASN A 81 20.98 9.13 -11.42
N GLN A 82 21.32 10.18 -10.65
CA GLN A 82 22.58 10.22 -9.91
C GLN A 82 22.47 9.39 -8.63
N LYS A 83 23.28 8.33 -8.52
CA LYS A 83 23.35 7.49 -7.33
C LYS A 83 24.22 8.15 -6.28
N ASN A 84 23.70 8.36 -5.08
CA ASN A 84 24.43 8.93 -3.97
C ASN A 84 24.00 8.28 -2.64
N GLY A 85 24.83 7.38 -2.08
CA GLY A 85 24.69 6.89 -0.71
C GLY A 85 23.30 6.37 -0.29
N GLY A 86 22.60 5.60 -1.15
CA GLY A 86 21.28 5.05 -0.84
C GLY A 86 20.10 5.93 -1.29
N VAL A 87 20.38 6.91 -2.16
CA VAL A 87 19.36 7.73 -2.83
C VAL A 87 19.67 7.86 -4.32
N LEU A 88 18.66 8.26 -5.09
CA LEU A 88 18.76 8.60 -6.50
C LEU A 88 18.39 10.08 -6.63
N GLU A 89 19.29 10.89 -7.15
CA GLU A 89 19.14 12.34 -7.13
C GLU A 89 19.07 12.91 -8.54
N GLY A 90 18.20 13.91 -8.70
CA GLY A 90 18.02 14.71 -9.92
C GLY A 90 17.93 16.19 -9.61
N LYS A 91 17.60 17.00 -10.60
CA LYS A 91 17.47 18.45 -10.44
C LYS A 91 16.35 18.85 -9.50
N LYS A 92 15.18 18.20 -9.58
CA LYS A 92 13.96 18.54 -8.81
C LYS A 92 13.64 17.52 -7.71
N TYR A 93 14.11 16.29 -7.83
CA TYR A 93 13.70 15.19 -6.96
C TYR A 93 14.91 14.47 -6.38
N VAL A 94 14.76 14.07 -5.13
CA VAL A 94 15.60 13.09 -4.47
C VAL A 94 14.71 11.89 -4.16
N VAL A 95 15.06 10.71 -4.65
CA VAL A 95 14.27 9.49 -4.46
C VAL A 95 15.01 8.55 -3.53
N THR A 96 14.36 8.19 -2.45
CA THR A 96 14.82 7.18 -1.49
C THR A 96 13.74 6.12 -1.29
N TRP A 97 14.01 5.12 -0.46
CA TRP A 97 13.09 3.99 -0.28
C TRP A 97 13.13 3.44 1.14
N ALA A 98 12.06 2.78 1.50
CA ALA A 98 12.01 1.85 2.61
C ALA A 98 12.38 0.42 2.14
N LEU A 99 12.42 -0.52 3.06
CA LEU A 99 12.64 -1.96 2.79
C LEU A 99 11.43 -2.76 3.29
N GLY A 100 10.22 -2.28 2.99
CA GLY A 100 9.04 -2.56 3.76
C GLY A 100 9.04 -1.71 5.04
N HIS A 101 8.72 -2.28 6.19
CA HIS A 101 8.76 -1.54 7.45
C HIS A 101 10.20 -1.25 7.91
N LEU A 102 10.49 0.03 8.21
CA LEU A 102 11.72 0.47 8.91
C LEU A 102 11.45 0.71 10.40
N ILE A 103 10.20 0.96 10.73
CA ILE A 103 9.70 1.29 12.06
C ILE A 103 8.66 0.25 12.46
N THR A 104 8.63 -0.09 13.74
CA THR A 104 7.65 -0.97 14.36
C THR A 104 7.25 -0.46 15.74
N LEU A 105 6.22 -1.06 16.33
CA LEU A 105 5.92 -0.85 17.74
C LEU A 105 6.97 -1.54 18.61
N ALA A 106 7.28 -0.93 19.75
CA ALA A 106 8.28 -1.44 20.69
C ALA A 106 7.86 -2.80 21.28
N ASP A 107 8.85 -3.59 21.67
CA ASP A 107 8.62 -4.81 22.41
C ASP A 107 8.14 -4.51 23.84
N PRO A 108 7.42 -5.45 24.50
CA PRO A 108 6.82 -5.21 25.81
C PRO A 108 7.79 -4.69 26.89
N GLU A 109 9.03 -5.16 26.91
CA GLU A 109 10.06 -4.77 27.87
C GLU A 109 10.47 -3.31 27.78
N GLU A 110 10.27 -2.66 26.63
CA GLU A 110 10.51 -1.23 26.41
C GLU A 110 9.48 -0.34 27.12
N TYR A 111 8.34 -0.92 27.53
CA TYR A 111 7.31 -0.20 28.27
C TYR A 111 7.47 -0.36 29.78
N ASP A 112 7.78 -1.59 30.25
CA ASP A 112 7.99 -1.89 31.66
C ASP A 112 8.85 -3.16 31.80
N LYS A 113 9.89 -3.10 32.63
CA LYS A 113 10.78 -4.24 32.90
C LYS A 113 10.06 -5.49 33.41
N LYS A 114 8.89 -5.34 34.08
CA LYS A 114 8.08 -6.50 34.47
C LYS A 114 7.63 -7.38 33.32
N TYR A 115 7.59 -6.85 32.10
CA TYR A 115 7.22 -7.58 30.88
C TYR A 115 8.39 -8.35 30.24
N GLU A 116 9.62 -8.23 30.77
CA GLU A 116 10.77 -9.03 30.31
C GLU A 116 10.54 -10.53 30.56
N LYS A 117 9.96 -10.88 31.72
CA LYS A 117 9.56 -12.26 32.02
C LYS A 117 8.14 -12.51 31.53
N TRP A 118 7.95 -13.69 30.97
CA TRP A 118 6.64 -14.14 30.53
C TRP A 118 5.90 -14.82 31.68
N GLU A 119 5.02 -14.10 32.33
CA GLU A 119 4.24 -14.56 33.48
C GLU A 119 2.77 -14.17 33.31
N MET A 120 1.85 -15.07 33.70
CA MET A 120 0.40 -14.79 33.66
C MET A 120 0.00 -13.59 34.51
N SER A 121 0.71 -13.34 35.59
CA SER A 121 0.47 -12.23 36.53
C SER A 121 0.71 -10.84 35.89
N THR A 122 1.47 -10.77 34.79
CA THR A 122 1.78 -9.52 34.10
C THR A 122 0.80 -9.20 32.96
N LEU A 123 -0.18 -10.05 32.75
CA LEU A 123 -1.19 -9.88 31.69
C LEU A 123 -2.50 -9.30 32.26
N PRO A 124 -3.25 -8.48 31.48
CA PRO A 124 -2.92 -8.02 30.14
C PRO A 124 -1.90 -6.87 30.15
N MET A 125 -1.02 -6.86 29.14
CA MET A 125 -0.14 -5.71 28.85
C MET A 125 -0.94 -4.66 28.07
N MET A 126 -1.13 -3.49 28.68
CA MET A 126 -1.95 -2.39 28.12
C MET A 126 -1.18 -1.07 28.22
N PRO A 127 -0.16 -0.82 27.39
CA PRO A 127 0.51 0.47 27.37
C PRO A 127 -0.48 1.60 27.05
N LYS A 128 -0.35 2.74 27.73
CA LYS A 128 -1.18 3.91 27.41
C LYS A 128 -0.82 4.53 26.07
N ASP A 129 0.49 4.64 25.83
CA ASP A 129 1.03 5.22 24.60
C ASP A 129 1.94 4.19 23.94
N MET A 130 1.68 3.92 22.68
CA MET A 130 2.49 3.01 21.88
C MET A 130 3.79 3.69 21.41
N LYS A 131 4.92 3.05 21.65
CA LYS A 131 6.25 3.57 21.28
C LYS A 131 6.66 3.01 19.93
N LEU A 132 7.12 3.90 19.05
CA LEU A 132 7.73 3.54 17.77
C LEU A 132 9.24 3.29 17.95
N VAL A 133 9.75 2.20 17.40
CA VAL A 133 11.17 1.84 17.40
C VAL A 133 11.66 1.52 16.00
N VAL A 134 12.96 1.80 15.76
CA VAL A 134 13.60 1.44 14.49
C VAL A 134 13.89 -0.06 14.48
N ILE A 135 13.48 -0.76 13.44
CA ILE A 135 13.80 -2.17 13.25
C ILE A 135 15.32 -2.31 13.08
N ARG A 136 15.96 -3.09 13.95
CA ARG A 136 17.43 -3.19 14.03
C ARG A 136 18.09 -3.52 12.69
N GLN A 137 17.50 -4.45 11.93
CA GLN A 137 18.04 -4.89 10.64
C GLN A 137 17.98 -3.80 9.57
N THR A 138 17.03 -2.86 9.67
CA THR A 138 16.81 -1.79 8.69
C THR A 138 17.34 -0.42 9.16
N GLY A 139 18.02 -0.37 10.30
CA GLY A 139 18.51 0.86 10.92
C GLY A 139 19.41 1.71 10.02
N LYS A 140 20.27 1.07 9.20
CA LYS A 140 21.10 1.78 8.21
C LYS A 140 20.23 2.53 7.19
N GLN A 141 19.19 1.88 6.67
CA GLN A 141 18.31 2.51 5.69
C GLN A 141 17.47 3.62 6.32
N PHE A 142 16.98 3.43 7.55
CA PHE A 142 16.32 4.50 8.29
C PHE A 142 17.23 5.74 8.45
N SER A 143 18.50 5.53 8.78
CA SER A 143 19.49 6.64 8.89
C SER A 143 19.68 7.38 7.57
N VAL A 144 19.73 6.65 6.45
CA VAL A 144 19.78 7.26 5.10
C VAL A 144 18.57 8.13 4.87
N VAL A 145 17.36 7.58 5.05
CA VAL A 145 16.10 8.32 4.85
C VAL A 145 16.03 9.54 5.76
N LYS A 146 16.37 9.37 7.05
CA LYS A 146 16.39 10.46 8.03
C LYS A 146 17.33 11.59 7.60
N THR A 147 18.52 11.27 7.10
CA THR A 147 19.47 12.28 6.59
C THR A 147 18.85 13.10 5.46
N GLN A 148 18.13 12.46 4.53
CA GLN A 148 17.50 13.17 3.43
C GLN A 148 16.33 14.05 3.90
N LEU A 149 15.53 13.60 4.86
CA LEU A 149 14.41 14.37 5.43
C LEU A 149 14.85 15.73 5.98
N PHE A 150 16.06 15.83 6.53
CA PHE A 150 16.58 17.06 7.16
C PHE A 150 17.52 17.85 6.26
N ARG A 151 17.67 17.51 5.00
CA ARG A 151 18.40 18.32 4.03
C ARG A 151 17.75 19.70 3.91
N LYS A 152 18.58 20.74 3.83
CA LYS A 152 18.15 22.13 3.73
C LYS A 152 17.53 22.48 2.37
N ASP A 153 17.87 21.72 1.34
CA ASP A 153 17.35 21.86 -0.02
C ASP A 153 16.08 21.02 -0.29
N ILE A 154 15.58 20.27 0.71
CA ILE A 154 14.30 19.55 0.62
C ILE A 154 13.19 20.40 1.26
N GLU A 155 12.18 20.75 0.49
CA GLU A 155 11.04 21.56 0.94
C GLU A 155 9.80 20.73 1.30
N GLU A 156 9.57 19.63 0.61
CA GLU A 156 8.38 18.78 0.80
C GLU A 156 8.73 17.29 0.67
N ILE A 157 7.87 16.46 1.20
CA ILE A 157 7.96 15.00 1.15
C ILE A 157 6.84 14.45 0.28
N ILE A 158 7.20 13.61 -0.69
CA ILE A 158 6.23 12.88 -1.51
C ILE A 158 6.25 11.42 -1.07
N ILE A 159 5.16 10.99 -0.45
CA ILE A 159 4.94 9.59 -0.09
C ILE A 159 4.56 8.82 -1.35
N ALA A 160 5.40 7.89 -1.76
CA ALA A 160 5.25 7.04 -2.94
C ALA A 160 5.30 5.54 -2.58
N THR A 161 4.88 5.21 -1.38
CA THR A 161 4.65 3.84 -0.93
C THR A 161 3.35 3.27 -1.53
N ASP A 162 3.14 1.97 -1.43
CA ASP A 162 1.98 1.29 -2.00
C ASP A 162 0.66 2.01 -1.64
N ALA A 163 -0.28 2.03 -2.59
CA ALA A 163 -1.57 2.70 -2.43
C ALA A 163 -2.50 1.89 -1.51
N GLY A 164 -2.32 2.04 -0.21
CA GLY A 164 -3.07 1.30 0.79
C GLY A 164 -2.73 1.70 2.22
N ARG A 165 -3.42 1.09 3.18
CA ARG A 165 -3.22 1.34 4.62
C ARG A 165 -1.78 1.07 5.06
N GLU A 166 -1.21 -0.04 4.62
CA GLU A 166 0.15 -0.44 5.01
C GLU A 166 1.20 0.53 4.46
N GLY A 167 1.07 0.92 3.18
CA GLY A 167 2.00 1.90 2.60
C GLY A 167 1.92 3.26 3.29
N GLU A 168 0.72 3.70 3.70
CA GLU A 168 0.56 4.93 4.48
C GLU A 168 1.22 4.80 5.85
N LEU A 169 1.05 3.66 6.54
CA LEU A 169 1.67 3.39 7.82
C LEU A 169 3.20 3.40 7.74
N VAL A 170 3.77 2.70 6.76
CA VAL A 170 5.23 2.63 6.54
C VAL A 170 5.81 4.03 6.42
N ALA A 171 5.25 4.87 5.56
CA ALA A 171 5.78 6.20 5.33
C ALA A 171 5.60 7.13 6.53
N ARG A 172 4.40 7.18 7.11
CA ARG A 172 4.09 8.09 8.23
C ARG A 172 4.88 7.74 9.49
N TRP A 173 5.07 6.46 9.80
CA TRP A 173 5.91 6.06 10.93
C TRP A 173 7.38 6.44 10.75
N ILE A 174 7.89 6.43 9.52
CA ILE A 174 9.24 6.94 9.23
C ILE A 174 9.33 8.44 9.55
N LEU A 175 8.34 9.24 9.10
CA LEU A 175 8.31 10.69 9.33
C LEU A 175 8.16 11.00 10.83
N GLU A 176 7.27 10.32 11.52
CA GLU A 176 7.00 10.48 12.94
C GLU A 176 8.24 10.11 13.78
N LYS A 177 8.83 8.93 13.53
CA LYS A 177 10.06 8.49 14.24
C LYS A 177 11.27 9.38 13.95
N ALA A 178 11.34 9.95 12.77
CA ALA A 178 12.38 10.92 12.43
C ALA A 178 12.14 12.30 13.07
N GLY A 179 10.90 12.66 13.42
CA GLY A 179 10.49 13.99 13.87
C GLY A 179 10.44 15.00 12.71
N CYS A 180 10.01 14.57 11.53
CA CYS A 180 9.92 15.43 10.34
C CYS A 180 8.52 16.03 10.21
N HIS A 181 8.45 17.37 10.11
CA HIS A 181 7.20 18.13 10.01
C HIS A 181 7.06 18.88 8.68
N LYS A 182 7.85 18.50 7.66
CA LYS A 182 7.75 19.11 6.33
C LYS A 182 6.40 18.78 5.67
N PRO A 183 5.92 19.64 4.75
CA PRO A 183 4.70 19.38 4.00
C PRO A 183 4.75 18.02 3.30
N ILE A 184 3.63 17.31 3.30
CA ILE A 184 3.50 15.96 2.75
C ILE A 184 2.55 15.98 1.56
N LYS A 185 2.99 15.39 0.45
CA LYS A 185 2.15 15.03 -0.68
C LYS A 185 2.10 13.52 -0.85
N ARG A 186 1.04 13.02 -1.46
CA ARG A 186 0.80 11.61 -1.67
C ARG A 186 0.71 11.29 -3.16
N LEU A 187 1.58 10.40 -3.63
CA LEU A 187 1.46 9.72 -4.90
C LEU A 187 0.56 8.50 -4.72
N TRP A 188 -0.61 8.50 -5.37
CA TRP A 188 -1.56 7.40 -5.29
C TRP A 188 -1.71 6.74 -6.65
N ILE A 189 -0.98 5.66 -6.86
CA ILE A 189 -0.97 4.89 -8.10
C ILE A 189 -1.08 3.40 -7.81
N SER A 190 -1.76 2.67 -8.67
CA SER A 190 -1.89 1.20 -8.59
C SER A 190 -0.95 0.45 -9.55
N SER A 191 -0.15 1.19 -10.30
CA SER A 191 0.80 0.65 -11.28
C SER A 191 2.06 1.51 -11.34
N VAL A 192 3.20 0.89 -11.61
CA VAL A 192 4.51 1.53 -11.75
C VAL A 192 4.95 1.71 -13.21
N THR A 193 4.01 1.68 -14.16
CA THR A 193 4.31 2.01 -15.56
C THR A 193 4.70 3.48 -15.69
N ASP A 194 5.52 3.82 -16.69
CA ASP A 194 5.97 5.19 -16.95
C ASP A 194 4.79 6.17 -17.05
N LYS A 195 3.72 5.74 -17.71
CA LYS A 195 2.50 6.54 -17.86
C LYS A 195 1.86 6.80 -16.49
N ALA A 196 1.65 5.76 -15.69
CA ALA A 196 1.02 5.88 -14.37
C ALA A 196 1.85 6.77 -13.42
N ILE A 197 3.18 6.65 -13.44
CA ILE A 197 4.07 7.50 -12.65
C ILE A 197 3.95 8.97 -13.09
N LYS A 198 4.04 9.26 -14.39
CA LYS A 198 3.91 10.64 -14.90
C LYS A 198 2.57 11.27 -14.56
N GLU A 199 1.47 10.55 -14.78
CA GLU A 199 0.12 11.01 -14.46
C GLU A 199 -0.06 11.19 -12.94
N GLY A 200 0.48 10.27 -12.14
CA GLY A 200 0.43 10.36 -10.68
C GLY A 200 1.18 11.58 -10.14
N PHE A 201 2.38 11.87 -10.66
CA PHE A 201 3.15 13.06 -10.26
C PHE A 201 2.51 14.38 -10.74
N ALA A 202 1.74 14.35 -11.82
CA ALA A 202 0.94 15.50 -12.26
C ALA A 202 -0.30 15.73 -11.35
N ASN A 203 -0.74 14.71 -10.60
CA ASN A 203 -1.95 14.72 -9.77
C ASN A 203 -1.68 14.34 -8.31
N LEU A 204 -0.57 14.79 -7.75
CA LEU A 204 -0.25 14.57 -6.34
C LEU A 204 -1.36 15.11 -5.44
N LYS A 205 -1.72 14.33 -4.41
CA LYS A 205 -2.72 14.68 -3.42
C LYS A 205 -2.05 15.28 -2.18
N ASP A 206 -2.81 16.12 -1.47
CA ASP A 206 -2.41 16.56 -0.14
C ASP A 206 -2.32 15.35 0.80
N GLY A 207 -1.26 15.29 1.62
CA GLY A 207 -1.06 14.21 2.57
C GLY A 207 -2.20 14.12 3.59
N HIS A 208 -2.79 15.24 4.01
CA HIS A 208 -3.88 15.28 4.98
C HIS A 208 -5.16 14.57 4.50
N ALA A 209 -5.37 14.44 3.19
CA ALA A 209 -6.48 13.66 2.65
C ALA A 209 -6.45 12.17 3.08
N TYR A 210 -5.30 11.68 3.55
CA TYR A 210 -5.08 10.29 3.96
C TYR A 210 -4.93 10.10 5.47
N ASP A 211 -5.17 11.13 6.29
CA ASP A 211 -5.00 11.06 7.75
C ASP A 211 -5.92 10.00 8.38
N ASN A 212 -7.17 9.86 7.92
CA ASN A 212 -8.07 8.84 8.42
C ASN A 212 -7.62 7.42 8.02
N LEU A 213 -7.03 7.28 6.83
CA LEU A 213 -6.45 6.00 6.38
C LEU A 213 -5.24 5.62 7.26
N TYR A 214 -4.38 6.60 7.57
CA TYR A 214 -3.27 6.43 8.49
C TYR A 214 -3.75 6.02 9.90
N ARG A 215 -4.72 6.74 10.47
CA ARG A 215 -5.29 6.40 11.78
C ARG A 215 -5.86 4.99 11.82
N ALA A 216 -6.55 4.57 10.75
CA ALA A 216 -7.06 3.20 10.63
C ALA A 216 -5.93 2.15 10.56
N ALA A 217 -4.81 2.49 9.92
CA ALA A 217 -3.63 1.62 9.86
C ALA A 217 -2.94 1.52 11.23
N VAL A 218 -2.79 2.63 11.94
CA VAL A 218 -2.25 2.66 13.33
C VAL A 218 -3.11 1.82 14.26
N ALA A 219 -4.43 2.07 14.29
CA ALA A 219 -5.35 1.32 15.14
C ALA A 219 -5.29 -0.20 14.87
N ARG A 220 -5.12 -0.59 13.60
CA ARG A 220 -4.91 -2.00 13.24
C ARG A 220 -3.59 -2.54 13.79
N ALA A 221 -2.49 -1.82 13.61
CA ALA A 221 -1.17 -2.24 14.09
C ALA A 221 -1.13 -2.37 15.61
N GLU A 222 -1.73 -1.43 16.33
CA GLU A 222 -1.88 -1.46 17.78
C GLU A 222 -2.75 -2.64 18.25
N ALA A 223 -3.88 -2.88 17.59
CA ALA A 223 -4.72 -4.03 17.88
C ALA A 223 -4.01 -5.37 17.60
N ASP A 224 -3.22 -5.45 16.52
CA ASP A 224 -2.41 -6.63 16.21
C ASP A 224 -1.34 -6.85 17.28
N TRP A 225 -0.70 -5.79 17.79
CA TRP A 225 0.25 -5.86 18.89
C TRP A 225 -0.43 -6.31 20.20
N LEU A 226 -1.53 -5.64 20.59
CA LEU A 226 -2.24 -5.95 21.85
C LEU A 226 -2.75 -7.39 21.86
N VAL A 227 -3.44 -7.84 20.83
CA VAL A 227 -3.98 -9.19 20.74
C VAL A 227 -2.85 -10.22 20.59
N GLY A 228 -1.90 -9.96 19.70
CA GLY A 228 -0.80 -10.87 19.41
C GLY A 228 0.11 -11.10 20.62
N MET A 229 0.58 -10.03 21.24
CA MET A 229 1.49 -10.14 22.39
C MET A 229 0.80 -10.77 23.61
N ASN A 230 -0.38 -10.28 23.99
CA ASN A 230 -1.09 -10.82 25.14
C ASN A 230 -1.54 -12.26 24.93
N GLY A 231 -2.14 -12.56 23.76
CA GLY A 231 -2.62 -13.90 23.46
C GLY A 231 -1.48 -14.92 23.36
N THR A 232 -0.39 -14.56 22.70
CA THR A 232 0.80 -15.42 22.58
C THR A 232 1.37 -15.74 23.97
N ARG A 233 1.58 -14.73 24.81
CA ARG A 233 2.12 -14.94 26.17
C ARG A 233 1.17 -15.75 27.04
N ALA A 234 -0.14 -15.45 27.01
CA ALA A 234 -1.13 -16.18 27.77
C ALA A 234 -1.16 -17.68 27.41
N LEU A 235 -1.19 -18.00 26.12
CA LEU A 235 -1.18 -19.39 25.66
C LEU A 235 0.12 -20.10 26.01
N THR A 236 1.26 -19.43 25.77
CA THR A 236 2.58 -19.99 26.08
C THR A 236 2.74 -20.29 27.57
N CYS A 237 2.37 -19.34 28.44
CA CYS A 237 2.44 -19.54 29.90
C CYS A 237 1.46 -20.62 30.39
N LYS A 238 0.22 -20.63 29.88
CA LYS A 238 -0.82 -21.56 30.29
C LYS A 238 -0.48 -23.01 29.95
N TYR A 239 0.04 -23.24 28.76
CA TYR A 239 0.29 -24.58 28.23
C TYR A 239 1.74 -25.01 28.32
N ASN A 240 2.62 -24.14 28.81
CA ASN A 240 4.07 -24.35 28.86
C ASN A 240 4.66 -24.86 27.54
N ALA A 241 4.19 -24.23 26.44
CA ALA A 241 4.56 -24.59 25.06
C ALA A 241 4.67 -23.31 24.25
N GLN A 242 5.59 -23.28 23.28
CA GLN A 242 5.73 -22.14 22.36
C GLN A 242 4.52 -22.05 21.43
N LEU A 243 3.53 -21.28 21.81
CA LEU A 243 2.30 -21.05 21.07
C LEU A 243 2.20 -19.60 20.62
N SER A 244 1.65 -19.39 19.45
CA SER A 244 1.41 -18.06 18.90
C SER A 244 -0.08 -17.75 18.76
N CYS A 245 -0.43 -16.48 18.93
CA CYS A 245 -1.78 -15.96 18.75
C CYS A 245 -1.74 -14.72 17.85
N GLY A 246 -2.73 -14.57 16.98
CA GLY A 246 -2.85 -13.41 16.12
C GLY A 246 -4.24 -13.25 15.55
N ARG A 247 -4.62 -12.03 15.21
CA ARG A 247 -5.97 -11.69 14.74
C ARG A 247 -6.37 -12.35 13.41
N VAL A 248 -5.42 -12.78 12.60
CA VAL A 248 -5.69 -13.45 11.33
C VAL A 248 -5.39 -14.94 11.43
N GLN A 249 -4.19 -15.31 11.89
CA GLN A 249 -3.77 -16.72 11.91
C GLN A 249 -4.62 -17.60 12.85
N THR A 250 -4.99 -17.11 14.03
CA THR A 250 -5.75 -17.90 15.00
C THR A 250 -7.18 -18.20 14.53
N PRO A 251 -7.96 -17.21 14.03
CA PRO A 251 -9.28 -17.51 13.44
C PRO A 251 -9.19 -18.43 12.22
N THR A 252 -8.17 -18.27 11.38
CA THR A 252 -7.97 -19.15 10.22
C THR A 252 -7.73 -20.59 10.65
N LEU A 253 -6.82 -20.79 11.62
CA LEU A 253 -6.58 -22.12 12.19
C LEU A 253 -7.84 -22.72 12.84
N ALA A 254 -8.61 -21.89 13.57
CA ALA A 254 -9.86 -22.33 14.19
C ALA A 254 -10.90 -22.79 13.17
N MET A 255 -11.01 -22.10 12.02
CA MET A 255 -11.89 -22.52 10.93
C MET A 255 -11.46 -23.88 10.33
N ILE A 256 -10.16 -24.07 10.12
CA ILE A 256 -9.61 -25.34 9.62
C ILE A 256 -9.87 -26.45 10.65
N ALA A 257 -9.55 -26.23 11.91
CA ALA A 257 -9.75 -27.20 13.00
C ALA A 257 -11.22 -27.61 13.14
N ARG A 258 -12.16 -26.63 13.04
CA ARG A 258 -13.60 -26.93 13.05
C ARG A 258 -14.00 -27.79 11.85
N ARG A 259 -13.48 -27.49 10.69
CA ARG A 259 -13.77 -28.27 9.47
C ARG A 259 -13.24 -29.70 9.58
N GLU A 260 -12.04 -29.88 10.12
CA GLU A 260 -11.48 -31.21 10.39
C GLU A 260 -12.35 -32.00 11.40
N GLU A 261 -12.86 -31.34 12.43
CA GLU A 261 -13.74 -31.97 13.40
C GLU A 261 -15.07 -32.36 12.78
N GLU A 262 -15.69 -31.51 11.95
CA GLU A 262 -16.88 -31.86 11.18
C GLU A 262 -16.66 -33.08 10.27
N ILE A 263 -15.48 -33.19 9.65
CA ILE A 263 -15.12 -34.35 8.81
C ILE A 263 -14.96 -35.61 9.65
N ARG A 264 -14.31 -35.54 10.84
CA ARG A 264 -14.14 -36.68 11.74
C ARG A 264 -15.46 -37.19 12.32
N GLN A 265 -16.38 -36.27 12.60
CA GLN A 265 -17.70 -36.59 13.13
C GLN A 265 -18.75 -36.90 12.03
N PHE A 266 -18.33 -36.80 10.76
CA PHE A 266 -19.24 -37.02 9.65
C PHE A 266 -19.77 -38.46 9.66
N THR A 267 -21.07 -38.59 9.82
CA THR A 267 -21.79 -39.87 9.67
C THR A 267 -22.49 -39.89 8.32
N PRO A 268 -22.10 -40.76 7.39
CA PRO A 268 -22.77 -40.85 6.11
C PRO A 268 -24.24 -41.27 6.25
N LYS A 269 -25.10 -40.58 5.51
CA LYS A 269 -26.52 -40.92 5.40
C LYS A 269 -26.84 -41.32 3.97
N GLU A 270 -27.46 -42.51 3.83
CA GLU A 270 -27.94 -42.95 2.55
C GLU A 270 -29.06 -42.04 2.04
N TYR A 271 -29.04 -41.74 0.78
CA TYR A 271 -30.11 -41.05 0.08
C TYR A 271 -30.45 -41.77 -1.21
N TYR A 272 -31.67 -41.61 -1.64
CA TYR A 272 -32.25 -42.28 -2.79
C TYR A 272 -32.72 -41.26 -3.80
N GLY A 273 -32.44 -41.47 -5.07
CA GLY A 273 -32.99 -40.74 -6.20
C GLY A 273 -33.71 -41.68 -7.15
N VAL A 274 -34.76 -41.22 -7.81
CA VAL A 274 -35.47 -42.00 -8.81
C VAL A 274 -35.24 -41.35 -10.16
N SER A 275 -34.85 -42.16 -11.14
CA SER A 275 -34.76 -41.74 -12.53
C SER A 275 -35.41 -42.78 -13.43
N VAL A 276 -36.02 -42.29 -14.51
CA VAL A 276 -36.60 -43.10 -15.57
C VAL A 276 -35.88 -42.79 -16.86
N GLU A 277 -35.42 -43.82 -17.56
CA GLU A 277 -34.73 -43.68 -18.84
C GLU A 277 -35.68 -44.13 -19.97
N THR A 278 -35.92 -43.25 -20.90
CA THR A 278 -36.55 -43.52 -22.17
C THR A 278 -35.50 -43.56 -23.26
N GLN A 279 -35.83 -43.89 -24.53
CA GLN A 279 -34.83 -44.05 -25.60
C GLN A 279 -33.87 -42.89 -25.74
N ASP A 280 -34.33 -41.66 -25.53
CA ASP A 280 -33.53 -40.46 -25.79
C ASP A 280 -33.38 -39.51 -24.58
N VAL A 281 -34.12 -39.74 -23.49
CA VAL A 281 -34.17 -38.78 -22.37
C VAL A 281 -34.16 -39.49 -21.03
N LYS A 282 -33.33 -38.95 -20.12
CA LYS A 282 -33.31 -39.35 -18.70
C LYS A 282 -34.11 -38.38 -17.87
N TRP A 283 -35.18 -38.84 -17.29
CA TRP A 283 -36.05 -38.10 -16.41
C TRP A 283 -35.63 -38.32 -14.97
N THR A 284 -35.51 -37.24 -14.16
CA THR A 284 -35.15 -37.35 -12.76
C THR A 284 -36.29 -36.82 -11.91
N TRP A 285 -36.73 -37.62 -10.95
CA TRP A 285 -37.73 -37.18 -9.99
C TRP A 285 -37.24 -36.00 -9.18
N ARG A 286 -38.17 -35.08 -8.91
CA ARG A 286 -37.94 -33.92 -8.09
C ARG A 286 -39.09 -33.73 -7.11
N ASP A 287 -38.80 -33.63 -5.83
CA ASP A 287 -39.79 -33.34 -4.79
C ASP A 287 -40.41 -31.95 -4.99
N GLU A 288 -41.70 -31.86 -5.00
CA GLU A 288 -42.43 -30.61 -5.29
C GLU A 288 -42.22 -29.55 -4.22
N LYS A 289 -42.10 -29.95 -2.94
CA LYS A 289 -41.96 -29.03 -1.80
C LYS A 289 -40.52 -28.58 -1.61
N THR A 290 -39.62 -29.52 -1.52
CA THR A 290 -38.19 -29.23 -1.23
C THR A 290 -37.37 -28.90 -2.47
N LYS A 291 -37.90 -29.17 -3.66
CA LYS A 291 -37.20 -29.07 -4.96
C LYS A 291 -35.93 -29.93 -5.03
N SER A 292 -35.78 -30.89 -4.12
CA SER A 292 -34.66 -31.82 -4.06
C SER A 292 -34.83 -32.96 -5.04
N PHE A 293 -33.73 -33.44 -5.63
CA PHE A 293 -33.69 -34.64 -6.49
C PHE A 293 -33.43 -35.93 -5.69
N ARG A 294 -33.43 -35.85 -4.34
CA ARG A 294 -33.15 -36.97 -3.46
C ARG A 294 -34.05 -36.97 -2.22
N THR A 295 -34.29 -38.15 -1.71
CA THR A 295 -34.99 -38.38 -0.45
C THR A 295 -34.14 -39.26 0.45
N PHE A 296 -34.28 -39.12 1.78
CA PHE A 296 -33.64 -39.99 2.76
C PHE A 296 -34.51 -41.17 3.18
N SER A 297 -35.75 -41.28 2.63
CA SER A 297 -36.62 -42.44 2.87
C SER A 297 -36.57 -43.35 1.68
N ARG A 298 -36.19 -44.60 1.92
CA ARG A 298 -36.16 -45.68 0.96
C ARG A 298 -37.57 -46.02 0.48
N GLU A 299 -38.51 -46.09 1.44
CA GLU A 299 -39.91 -46.40 1.17
C GLU A 299 -40.53 -45.39 0.19
N LYS A 300 -40.24 -44.09 0.41
CA LYS A 300 -40.70 -43.03 -0.50
C LYS A 300 -40.12 -43.19 -1.91
N ALA A 301 -38.85 -43.53 -2.00
CA ALA A 301 -38.21 -43.76 -3.30
C ALA A 301 -38.79 -44.94 -4.02
N GLU A 302 -39.05 -46.05 -3.32
CA GLU A 302 -39.67 -47.25 -3.89
C GLU A 302 -41.13 -47.04 -4.25
N GLU A 303 -41.88 -46.24 -3.49
CA GLU A 303 -43.24 -45.84 -3.85
C GLU A 303 -43.25 -45.04 -5.17
N ILE A 304 -42.36 -44.08 -5.31
CA ILE A 304 -42.22 -43.27 -6.52
C ILE A 304 -41.84 -44.17 -7.71
N ARG A 305 -40.90 -45.09 -7.52
CA ARG A 305 -40.51 -46.07 -8.54
C ARG A 305 -41.70 -46.87 -9.03
N ARG A 306 -42.45 -47.47 -8.13
CA ARG A 306 -43.65 -48.27 -8.47
C ARG A 306 -44.71 -47.47 -9.22
N LYS A 307 -44.92 -46.20 -8.82
CA LYS A 307 -45.85 -45.32 -9.53
C LYS A 307 -45.36 -44.98 -10.95
N THR A 308 -44.09 -44.86 -11.16
CA THR A 308 -43.51 -44.51 -12.47
C THR A 308 -43.39 -45.72 -13.40
N GLU A 309 -43.29 -46.95 -12.88
CA GLU A 309 -43.25 -48.20 -13.70
C GLU A 309 -44.57 -48.47 -14.46
N THR A 310 -45.69 -48.04 -13.90
CA THR A 310 -47.01 -48.28 -14.46
C THR A 310 -47.64 -47.04 -15.11
N ALA A 311 -47.06 -45.90 -14.98
CA ALA A 311 -47.59 -44.63 -15.50
C ALA A 311 -47.02 -44.28 -16.88
N SER A 312 -47.86 -43.68 -17.74
CA SER A 312 -47.39 -43.03 -18.94
C SER A 312 -46.78 -41.65 -18.56
N LEU A 313 -45.62 -41.34 -19.12
CA LEU A 313 -45.00 -40.04 -18.92
C LEU A 313 -45.58 -39.03 -19.91
N GLU A 314 -46.07 -37.90 -19.38
CA GLU A 314 -46.56 -36.78 -20.17
C GLU A 314 -45.70 -35.56 -19.93
N VAL A 315 -45.27 -34.92 -21.02
CA VAL A 315 -44.52 -33.65 -20.93
C VAL A 315 -45.51 -32.51 -20.72
N THR A 316 -45.62 -32.03 -19.49
CA THR A 316 -46.55 -30.95 -19.13
C THR A 316 -46.00 -29.57 -19.39
N ARG A 317 -44.65 -29.43 -19.47
CA ARG A 317 -44.01 -28.13 -19.67
C ARG A 317 -42.63 -28.28 -20.30
N ILE A 318 -42.34 -27.46 -21.29
CA ILE A 318 -41.04 -27.28 -21.87
C ILE A 318 -40.66 -25.80 -21.66
N GLU A 319 -39.51 -25.56 -21.08
CA GLU A 319 -38.97 -24.19 -20.95
C GLU A 319 -37.65 -24.06 -21.73
N GLU A 320 -37.66 -23.21 -22.73
CA GLU A 320 -36.47 -22.83 -23.45
C GLU A 320 -35.97 -21.49 -22.87
N LYS A 321 -34.71 -21.45 -22.36
CA LYS A 321 -34.12 -20.26 -21.78
C LYS A 321 -32.79 -19.96 -22.46
N THR A 322 -32.72 -18.81 -23.10
CA THR A 322 -31.46 -18.30 -23.62
C THR A 322 -30.62 -17.77 -22.46
N LYS A 323 -29.51 -18.42 -22.19
CA LYS A 323 -28.54 -17.98 -21.16
C LYS A 323 -27.39 -17.29 -21.84
N LYS A 324 -27.20 -15.99 -21.51
CA LYS A 324 -26.01 -15.24 -21.94
C LYS A 324 -24.94 -15.42 -20.88
N SER A 325 -23.82 -15.97 -21.27
CA SER A 325 -22.60 -15.99 -20.42
C SER A 325 -21.67 -14.89 -20.91
N MET A 326 -21.33 -13.95 -20.04
CA MET A 326 -20.29 -12.97 -20.32
C MET A 326 -18.92 -13.66 -20.33
N ALA A 327 -18.02 -13.18 -21.17
CA ALA A 327 -16.64 -13.62 -21.10
C ALA A 327 -16.06 -13.31 -19.69
N PRO A 328 -15.25 -14.21 -19.14
CA PRO A 328 -14.60 -13.95 -17.86
C PRO A 328 -13.70 -12.71 -17.96
N GLY A 329 -13.56 -11.99 -16.86
CA GLY A 329 -12.61 -10.89 -16.76
C GLY A 329 -11.15 -11.37 -16.87
N LEU A 330 -10.22 -10.43 -16.96
CA LEU A 330 -8.80 -10.76 -16.85
C LEU A 330 -8.49 -11.29 -15.44
N TYR A 331 -7.50 -12.16 -15.35
CA TYR A 331 -7.05 -12.70 -14.07
C TYR A 331 -6.49 -11.60 -13.15
N ASP A 332 -6.97 -11.55 -11.92
CA ASP A 332 -6.20 -11.06 -10.81
C ASP A 332 -5.21 -12.13 -10.32
N LEU A 333 -4.22 -11.71 -9.51
CA LEU A 333 -3.18 -12.63 -9.03
C LEU A 333 -3.75 -13.82 -8.25
N THR A 334 -4.71 -13.56 -7.36
CA THR A 334 -5.28 -14.61 -6.49
C THR A 334 -6.07 -15.64 -7.29
N THR A 335 -6.87 -15.18 -8.25
CA THR A 335 -7.65 -16.06 -9.13
C THR A 335 -6.74 -16.90 -10.02
N LEU A 336 -5.67 -16.27 -10.58
CA LEU A 336 -4.67 -16.98 -11.36
C LEU A 336 -3.97 -18.07 -10.55
N GLN A 337 -3.51 -17.74 -9.34
CA GLN A 337 -2.85 -18.70 -8.44
C GLN A 337 -3.75 -19.88 -8.11
N ARG A 338 -5.02 -19.61 -7.74
CA ARG A 338 -5.99 -20.63 -7.39
C ARG A 338 -6.27 -21.58 -8.56
N GLU A 339 -6.52 -21.04 -9.74
CA GLU A 339 -6.84 -21.84 -10.91
C GLU A 339 -5.63 -22.60 -11.45
N ALA A 340 -4.44 -21.99 -11.41
CA ALA A 340 -3.20 -22.68 -11.77
C ALA A 340 -2.90 -23.83 -10.79
N ASN A 341 -3.10 -23.62 -9.48
CA ASN A 341 -2.97 -24.69 -8.49
C ASN A 341 -3.97 -25.83 -8.77
N GLN A 342 -5.25 -25.48 -8.98
CA GLN A 342 -6.31 -26.46 -9.22
C GLN A 342 -6.08 -27.26 -10.50
N LYS A 343 -5.60 -26.63 -11.57
CA LYS A 343 -5.44 -27.25 -12.89
C LYS A 343 -4.10 -27.96 -13.07
N TYR A 344 -3.05 -27.43 -12.48
CA TYR A 344 -1.68 -27.89 -12.73
C TYR A 344 -0.93 -28.31 -11.46
N GLY A 345 -1.51 -28.15 -10.26
CA GLY A 345 -0.86 -28.45 -8.99
C GLY A 345 0.25 -27.47 -8.61
N PHE A 346 0.31 -26.28 -9.18
CA PHE A 346 1.29 -25.27 -8.82
C PHE A 346 1.08 -24.76 -7.41
N SER A 347 2.15 -24.64 -6.63
CA SER A 347 2.15 -24.12 -5.26
C SER A 347 2.33 -22.60 -5.22
#